data_2cf57e5ab2fad2628177a42f3afc167e
#
_entry.id   2cf57e5ab2fad2628177a42f3afc167e
#
_cell.length_a   1.000
_cell.length_b   1.000
_cell.length_c   1.000
_cell.angle_alpha   90.00
_cell.angle_beta   90.00
_cell.angle_gamma   90.00
#
_symmetry.space_group_name_H-M   'P 1'
#
loop_
_entity.id
_entity.type
_entity.pdbx_description
1 polymer ?
#
loop_
_entity_poly.entity_id
_entity_poly.type
_entity_poly.pdbx_seq_one_letter_code
_entity_poly.pdbx_strand_id
1 'polypeptide(L)'
;MRLFYLSEHRSCFNYQLRYESGFSRYELTAHEEGRIDNDGCFCVLFVLKGEVQVGLGREHTISVHANRMVLIPQREENRLMGITPAECLLLFWNKEITVCDKMYFDSISHEKPIANNDHTLPIRKPLLHALRQVLFYLETGLLCRHMHILKQQEIILILRGFYAKNELAGFFAGASGMGSKFEDLILNNYRKVKTVKEFASLCCVSERSFNRKFQHYFNQSPYQWMQERKAELIHEKICNPDIAFREIAREFGFSSSAHLTCYCKKQFGTTPTHLREESHI
;
A
#
# COMPACT_ATOMS: atom_id res chain seq x y z
N MET A 1 2.29 19.04 -21.98
CA MET A 1 2.35 17.96 -22.99
C MET A 1 1.13 17.08 -22.79
N ARG A 2 0.41 16.67 -23.85
CA ARG A 2 -0.74 15.76 -23.69
C ARG A 2 -0.32 14.35 -24.03
N LEU A 3 -0.87 13.34 -23.31
CA LEU A 3 -0.68 11.94 -23.68
C LEU A 3 -1.33 11.67 -25.05
N PHE A 4 -0.61 10.92 -25.89
CA PHE A 4 -1.20 10.29 -27.05
C PHE A 4 -2.10 9.13 -26.56
N TYR A 5 -3.20 8.89 -27.29
CA TYR A 5 -4.12 7.77 -26.99
C TYR A 5 -4.74 7.80 -25.58
N LEU A 6 -5.02 8.98 -25.04
CA LEU A 6 -5.61 9.14 -23.69
C LEU A 6 -6.93 8.35 -23.53
N SER A 7 -7.75 8.27 -24.61
CA SER A 7 -8.98 7.48 -24.63
C SER A 7 -8.71 5.99 -24.41
N GLU A 8 -7.68 5.44 -25.07
CA GLU A 8 -7.27 4.05 -24.93
C GLU A 8 -6.73 3.77 -23.51
N HIS A 9 -5.93 4.69 -22.97
CA HIS A 9 -5.49 4.60 -21.58
C HIS A 9 -6.66 4.60 -20.60
N ARG A 10 -7.65 5.45 -20.77
CA ARG A 10 -8.84 5.53 -19.91
C ARG A 10 -9.74 4.30 -20.00
N SER A 11 -9.78 3.62 -21.13
CA SER A 11 -10.50 2.36 -21.31
C SER A 11 -9.76 1.15 -20.74
N CYS A 12 -8.47 1.28 -20.43
CA CYS A 12 -7.68 0.22 -19.84
C CYS A 12 -8.14 -0.06 -18.41
N PHE A 13 -8.41 -1.33 -18.10
CA PHE A 13 -8.77 -1.79 -16.76
C PHE A 13 -7.80 -1.30 -15.67
N ASN A 14 -6.49 -1.37 -15.93
CA ASN A 14 -5.46 -0.91 -14.99
C ASN A 14 -5.42 0.63 -14.81
N TYR A 15 -6.08 1.37 -15.66
CA TYR A 15 -6.24 2.81 -15.53
C TYR A 15 -7.50 3.17 -14.72
N GLN A 16 -8.56 2.40 -14.88
CA GLN A 16 -9.85 2.61 -14.21
C GLN A 16 -9.85 2.14 -12.76
N LEU A 17 -9.01 1.15 -12.43
CA LEU A 17 -8.81 0.74 -11.04
C LEU A 17 -8.33 1.94 -10.22
N ARG A 18 -9.16 2.40 -9.29
CA ARG A 18 -8.70 3.27 -8.21
C ARG A 18 -7.61 2.52 -7.47
N TYR A 19 -6.39 2.92 -7.71
CA TYR A 19 -5.25 2.34 -7.02
C TYR A 19 -5.17 2.99 -5.65
N GLU A 20 -5.62 2.27 -4.63
CA GLU A 20 -5.63 2.73 -3.23
C GLU A 20 -4.22 2.99 -2.70
N SER A 21 -3.22 2.35 -3.31
CA SER A 21 -1.81 2.59 -3.04
C SER A 21 -1.14 3.18 -4.28
N GLY A 22 -0.52 4.34 -4.14
CA GLY A 22 0.11 5.02 -5.27
C GLY A 22 0.48 6.45 -4.91
N PHE A 23 0.73 7.25 -5.93
CA PHE A 23 1.09 8.65 -5.74
C PHE A 23 -0.13 9.54 -5.90
N SER A 24 -0.21 10.55 -5.02
CA SER A 24 -1.20 11.63 -5.09
C SER A 24 -0.51 12.97 -4.88
N ARG A 25 -0.79 13.93 -5.77
CA ARG A 25 -0.36 15.32 -5.58
C ARG A 25 -1.25 15.99 -4.54
N TYR A 26 -0.63 16.78 -3.69
CA TYR A 26 -1.30 17.50 -2.64
C TYR A 26 -0.76 18.93 -2.56
N GLU A 27 -1.62 19.91 -2.68
CA GLU A 27 -1.27 21.33 -2.62
C GLU A 27 -2.02 21.97 -1.46
N LEU A 28 -1.35 22.84 -0.75
CA LEU A 28 -1.93 23.61 0.35
C LEU A 28 -1.58 25.07 0.17
N THR A 29 -2.54 25.94 0.41
CA THR A 29 -2.30 27.37 0.63
C THR A 29 -1.85 27.61 2.07
N ALA A 30 -1.37 28.81 2.37
CA ALA A 30 -1.02 29.17 3.74
C ALA A 30 -2.22 29.08 4.67
N HIS A 31 -2.06 28.43 5.82
CA HIS A 31 -3.08 28.21 6.84
C HIS A 31 -4.25 27.29 6.41
N GLU A 32 -4.14 26.65 5.26
CA GLU A 32 -5.10 25.64 4.84
C GLU A 32 -4.88 24.36 5.61
N GLU A 33 -5.96 23.83 6.17
CA GLU A 33 -5.96 22.52 6.81
C GLU A 33 -6.39 21.43 5.83
N GLY A 34 -5.66 20.34 5.86
CA GLY A 34 -5.94 19.15 5.08
C GLY A 34 -5.91 17.89 5.94
N ARG A 35 -6.45 16.82 5.42
CA ARG A 35 -6.46 15.52 6.09
C ARG A 35 -5.86 14.46 5.16
N ILE A 36 -5.03 13.60 5.71
CA ILE A 36 -4.54 12.42 5.01
C ILE A 36 -5.32 11.21 5.50
N ASP A 37 -6.09 10.62 4.60
CA ASP A 37 -6.75 9.36 4.81
C ASP A 37 -5.82 8.25 4.28
N ASN A 38 -5.16 7.55 5.19
CA ASN A 38 -4.24 6.47 4.89
C ASN A 38 -4.60 5.18 5.63
N ASP A 39 -5.90 4.95 5.84
CA ASP A 39 -6.38 3.74 6.50
C ASP A 39 -5.90 2.48 5.76
N GLY A 40 -5.23 1.61 6.50
CA GLY A 40 -4.66 0.38 5.96
C GLY A 40 -3.37 0.51 5.13
N CYS A 41 -2.88 1.73 4.83
CA CYS A 41 -1.69 1.99 4.02
C CYS A 41 -0.60 2.75 4.79
N PHE A 42 0.66 2.49 4.44
CA PHE A 42 1.75 3.40 4.78
C PHE A 42 1.66 4.64 3.90
N CYS A 43 1.91 5.81 4.45
CA CYS A 43 1.98 7.02 3.67
C CYS A 43 3.32 7.73 3.92
N VAL A 44 4.01 8.09 2.84
CA VAL A 44 5.17 8.97 2.88
C VAL A 44 4.77 10.29 2.27
N LEU A 45 4.90 11.36 3.04
CA LEU A 45 4.75 12.74 2.57
C LEU A 45 6.11 13.27 2.12
N PHE A 46 6.20 13.73 0.89
CA PHE A 46 7.33 14.46 0.34
C PHE A 46 6.94 15.92 0.18
N VAL A 47 7.61 16.83 0.90
CA VAL A 47 7.43 18.27 0.75
C VAL A 47 8.41 18.78 -0.30
N LEU A 48 7.92 19.17 -1.46
CA LEU A 48 8.74 19.60 -2.58
C LEU A 48 8.97 21.11 -2.59
N LYS A 49 7.98 21.88 -2.14
CA LYS A 49 8.04 23.33 -1.95
C LYS A 49 7.26 23.72 -0.70
N GLY A 50 7.63 24.85 -0.13
CA GLY A 50 6.97 25.40 1.05
C GLY A 50 7.28 24.67 2.35
N GLU A 51 6.39 24.86 3.30
CA GLU A 51 6.46 24.27 4.62
C GLU A 51 5.07 23.82 5.07
N VAL A 52 5.00 22.64 5.66
CA VAL A 52 3.77 22.08 6.22
C VAL A 52 3.97 21.63 7.66
N GLN A 53 2.94 21.77 8.44
CA GLN A 53 2.85 21.18 9.76
C GLN A 53 2.06 19.88 9.66
N VAL A 54 2.60 18.80 10.21
CA VAL A 54 2.02 17.45 10.18
C VAL A 54 1.66 17.06 11.60
N GLY A 55 0.38 16.88 11.86
CA GLY A 55 -0.11 16.29 13.11
C GLY A 55 -0.06 14.77 13.00
N LEU A 56 0.77 14.14 13.82
CA LEU A 56 0.91 12.68 13.91
C LEU A 56 0.18 12.22 15.17
N GLY A 57 -1.09 11.82 15.01
CA GLY A 57 -1.94 11.48 16.15
C GLY A 57 -2.39 12.70 16.97
N ARG A 58 -2.74 12.47 18.26
CA ARG A 58 -3.41 13.49 19.08
C ARG A 58 -2.50 14.56 19.66
N GLU A 59 -1.23 14.28 19.86
CA GLU A 59 -0.35 15.16 20.66
C GLU A 59 0.98 15.52 19.98
N HIS A 60 1.30 14.91 18.85
CA HIS A 60 2.58 15.11 18.21
C HIS A 60 2.43 15.85 16.88
N THR A 61 3.08 17.01 16.79
CA THR A 61 3.06 17.84 15.58
C THR A 61 4.50 18.16 15.18
N ILE A 62 4.81 18.01 13.92
CA ILE A 62 6.14 18.31 13.37
C ILE A 62 6.03 19.26 12.19
N SER A 63 7.01 20.16 12.05
CA SER A 63 7.17 21.00 10.85
C SER A 63 8.06 20.31 9.85
N VAL A 64 7.60 20.25 8.60
CA VAL A 64 8.32 19.65 7.48
C VAL A 64 8.56 20.69 6.42
N HIS A 65 9.81 21.04 6.20
CA HIS A 65 10.24 22.04 5.21
C HIS A 65 10.43 21.40 3.81
N ALA A 66 10.54 22.24 2.80
CA ALA A 66 10.87 21.83 1.44
C ALA A 66 12.10 20.93 1.37
N ASN A 67 12.08 19.96 0.46
CA ASN A 67 13.08 18.92 0.26
C ASN A 67 13.28 17.97 1.47
N ARG A 68 12.23 17.80 2.28
CA ARG A 68 12.20 16.77 3.32
C ARG A 68 11.02 15.83 3.11
N MET A 69 11.17 14.62 3.63
CA MET A 69 10.11 13.62 3.63
C MET A 69 9.86 13.13 5.05
N VAL A 70 8.62 12.73 5.32
CA VAL A 70 8.20 12.15 6.59
C VAL A 70 7.29 10.97 6.36
N LEU A 71 7.40 9.98 7.23
CA LEU A 71 6.51 8.83 7.24
C LEU A 71 5.30 9.14 8.13
N ILE A 72 4.11 8.95 7.57
CA ILE A 72 2.83 9.16 8.25
C ILE A 72 2.31 7.81 8.74
N PRO A 73 2.09 7.65 10.05
CA PRO A 73 1.60 6.40 10.64
C PRO A 73 0.22 6.00 10.10
N GLN A 74 -0.06 4.70 10.13
CA GLN A 74 -1.38 4.14 9.84
C GLN A 74 -2.36 4.39 10.99
N ARG A 75 -3.66 4.42 10.70
CA ARG A 75 -4.77 4.41 11.68
C ARG A 75 -4.86 5.61 12.61
N GLU A 76 -4.16 6.69 12.33
CA GLU A 76 -4.27 7.92 13.11
C GLU A 76 -4.97 9.00 12.28
N GLU A 77 -5.65 9.92 12.95
CA GLU A 77 -6.13 11.14 12.30
C GLU A 77 -4.95 12.04 11.97
N ASN A 78 -4.41 11.88 10.78
CA ASN A 78 -3.28 12.66 10.32
C ASN A 78 -3.78 13.97 9.69
N ARG A 79 -3.38 15.09 10.28
CA ARG A 79 -3.73 16.43 9.82
C ARG A 79 -2.53 17.10 9.20
N LEU A 80 -2.77 17.82 8.13
CA LEU A 80 -1.80 18.70 7.50
C LEU A 80 -2.26 20.14 7.59
N MET A 81 -1.33 21.05 7.82
CA MET A 81 -1.59 22.48 7.73
C MET A 81 -0.45 23.15 6.94
N GLY A 82 -0.79 23.89 5.91
CA GLY A 82 0.17 24.72 5.19
C GLY A 82 0.65 25.87 6.07
N ILE A 83 1.95 25.93 6.37
CA ILE A 83 2.54 27.11 7.00
C ILE A 83 2.81 28.18 5.96
N THR A 84 3.34 27.77 4.82
CA THR A 84 3.45 28.55 3.59
C THR A 84 2.75 27.80 2.47
N PRO A 85 2.50 28.44 1.30
CA PRO A 85 2.03 27.71 0.13
C PRO A 85 2.96 26.54 -0.17
N ALA A 86 2.42 25.32 -0.19
CA ALA A 86 3.21 24.09 -0.24
C ALA A 86 2.77 23.18 -1.38
N GLU A 87 3.75 22.57 -2.04
CA GLU A 87 3.56 21.51 -3.02
C GLU A 87 4.13 20.21 -2.45
N CYS A 88 3.25 19.23 -2.29
CA CYS A 88 3.56 17.94 -1.69
C CYS A 88 3.20 16.80 -2.64
N LEU A 89 3.90 15.68 -2.46
CA LEU A 89 3.55 14.42 -3.07
C LEU A 89 3.33 13.40 -1.94
N LEU A 90 2.21 12.72 -1.98
CA LEU A 90 1.89 11.60 -1.10
C LEU A 90 2.19 10.30 -1.83
N LEU A 91 2.86 9.38 -1.17
CA LEU A 91 3.00 8.01 -1.60
C LEU A 91 2.26 7.12 -0.61
N PHE A 92 1.13 6.59 -1.05
CA PHE A 92 0.41 5.54 -0.35
C PHE A 92 0.99 4.19 -0.74
N TRP A 93 1.30 3.39 0.26
CA TRP A 93 2.08 2.20 0.08
C TRP A 93 1.40 1.00 0.72
N ASN A 94 0.87 0.13 -0.09
CA ASN A 94 0.36 -1.15 0.37
C ASN A 94 1.49 -2.21 0.33
N LYS A 95 1.51 -3.12 1.29
CA LYS A 95 2.59 -4.12 1.55
C LYS A 95 2.92 -5.08 0.39
N GLU A 96 2.29 -4.92 -0.77
CA GLU A 96 2.49 -5.82 -1.93
C GLU A 96 3.73 -5.51 -2.80
N ILE A 97 4.62 -4.63 -2.36
CA ILE A 97 5.81 -4.31 -3.15
C ILE A 97 6.83 -5.43 -3.05
N THR A 98 6.93 -6.20 -4.13
CA THR A 98 7.74 -7.40 -4.27
C THR A 98 9.08 -7.13 -4.96
N VAL A 99 9.96 -6.32 -4.41
CA VAL A 99 11.35 -6.22 -4.89
C VAL A 99 12.31 -6.41 -3.75
N CYS A 100 12.86 -7.61 -3.58
CA CYS A 100 13.93 -7.93 -2.60
C CYS A 100 13.74 -7.36 -1.18
N ASP A 101 12.50 -7.00 -0.83
CA ASP A 101 12.19 -6.05 0.24
C ASP A 101 12.29 -6.69 1.59
N LYS A 102 11.91 -7.95 1.68
CA LYS A 102 11.83 -8.65 2.96
C LYS A 102 13.18 -8.71 3.65
N MET A 103 14.23 -9.11 2.92
CA MET A 103 15.59 -9.18 3.48
C MET A 103 16.16 -7.80 3.81
N TYR A 104 15.71 -6.76 3.07
CA TYR A 104 16.22 -5.42 3.29
C TYR A 104 15.57 -4.76 4.52
N PHE A 105 14.26 -4.81 4.64
CA PHE A 105 13.56 -4.29 5.83
C PHE A 105 13.93 -5.07 7.10
N ASP A 106 14.11 -6.39 7.01
CA ASP A 106 14.65 -7.19 8.11
C ASP A 106 16.07 -6.71 8.49
N SER A 107 16.93 -6.40 7.52
CA SER A 107 18.28 -5.89 7.80
C SER A 107 18.27 -4.49 8.42
N ILE A 108 17.31 -3.64 8.08
CA ILE A 108 17.14 -2.30 8.67
C ILE A 108 16.62 -2.41 10.11
N SER A 109 15.72 -3.33 10.40
CA SER A 109 15.14 -3.49 11.74
C SER A 109 16.14 -3.89 12.82
N HIS A 110 17.32 -4.40 12.42
CA HIS A 110 18.43 -4.76 13.31
C HIS A 110 19.43 -3.63 13.52
N GLU A 111 19.36 -2.56 12.74
CA GLU A 111 20.25 -1.41 12.88
C GLU A 111 19.81 -0.51 14.03
N LYS A 112 20.78 0.09 14.73
CA LYS A 112 20.49 1.12 15.73
C LYS A 112 20.06 2.39 15.00
N PRO A 113 18.83 2.89 15.23
CA PRO A 113 18.35 4.11 14.58
C PRO A 113 19.23 5.30 15.00
N ILE A 114 19.52 6.18 14.05
CA ILE A 114 19.99 7.50 14.41
C ILE A 114 18.81 8.22 15.05
N ALA A 115 19.00 8.71 16.25
CA ALA A 115 18.02 9.52 16.95
C ALA A 115 17.87 10.88 16.23
N ASN A 116 17.11 10.91 15.17
CA ASN A 116 16.63 12.17 14.58
C ASN A 116 15.34 12.53 15.31
N ASN A 117 15.38 13.63 16.07
CA ASN A 117 14.23 14.10 16.84
C ASN A 117 13.00 14.47 15.98
N ASP A 118 13.18 14.62 14.68
CA ASP A 118 12.14 15.15 13.76
C ASP A 118 11.51 14.09 12.85
N HIS A 119 11.87 12.82 12.98
CA HIS A 119 11.34 11.72 12.15
C HIS A 119 11.31 12.00 10.63
N THR A 120 12.10 12.96 10.15
CA THR A 120 12.14 13.37 8.75
C THR A 120 13.50 13.03 8.13
N LEU A 121 13.51 12.77 6.81
CA LEU A 121 14.73 12.60 6.02
C LEU A 121 14.81 13.63 4.88
N PRO A 122 16.03 14.06 4.48
CA PRO A 122 16.20 14.91 3.32
C PRO A 122 15.88 14.17 2.03
N ILE A 123 15.20 14.83 1.10
CA ILE A 123 14.99 14.33 -0.27
C ILE A 123 16.29 14.56 -1.05
N ARG A 124 17.08 13.51 -1.25
CA ARG A 124 18.34 13.58 -2.01
C ARG A 124 18.08 13.70 -3.51
N LYS A 125 19.05 14.23 -4.25
CA LYS A 125 18.91 14.51 -5.70
C LYS A 125 18.32 13.37 -6.53
N PRO A 126 18.75 12.09 -6.40
CA PRO A 126 18.16 11.01 -7.15
C PRO A 126 16.66 10.81 -6.87
N LEU A 127 16.28 10.92 -5.58
CA LEU A 127 14.89 10.82 -5.18
C LEU A 127 14.08 12.00 -5.71
N LEU A 128 14.60 13.23 -5.62
CA LEU A 128 13.93 14.42 -6.14
C LEU A 128 13.65 14.31 -7.65
N HIS A 129 14.58 13.75 -8.43
CA HIS A 129 14.39 13.53 -9.87
C HIS A 129 13.23 12.53 -10.11
N ALA A 130 13.20 11.42 -9.40
CA ALA A 130 12.13 10.43 -9.52
C ALA A 130 10.76 11.02 -9.14
N LEU A 131 10.68 11.81 -8.06
CA LEU A 131 9.45 12.47 -7.61
C LEU A 131 8.96 13.52 -8.62
N ARG A 132 9.85 14.29 -9.25
CA ARG A 132 9.48 15.24 -10.32
C ARG A 132 8.93 14.54 -11.56
N GLN A 133 9.46 13.36 -11.90
CA GLN A 133 8.89 12.55 -12.98
C GLN A 133 7.49 12.05 -12.63
N VAL A 134 7.26 11.62 -11.38
CA VAL A 134 5.92 11.23 -10.91
C VAL A 134 4.96 12.40 -11.04
N LEU A 135 5.31 13.60 -10.57
CA LEU A 135 4.47 14.79 -10.71
C LEU A 135 4.12 15.04 -12.18
N PHE A 136 5.10 15.00 -13.07
CA PHE A 136 4.87 15.17 -14.50
C PHE A 136 3.88 14.14 -15.06
N TYR A 137 3.98 12.87 -14.64
CA TYR A 137 3.03 11.83 -15.05
C TYR A 137 1.63 12.07 -14.50
N LEU A 138 1.50 12.48 -13.24
CA LEU A 138 0.21 12.83 -12.65
C LEU A 138 -0.45 14.02 -13.38
N GLU A 139 0.32 15.06 -13.71
CA GLU A 139 -0.15 16.25 -14.44
C GLU A 139 -0.56 15.95 -15.87
N THR A 140 0.14 15.04 -16.54
CA THR A 140 -0.19 14.65 -17.92
C THR A 140 -1.29 13.61 -18.01
N GLY A 141 -1.71 13.01 -16.89
CA GLY A 141 -2.78 12.03 -16.83
C GLY A 141 -2.32 10.59 -17.03
N LEU A 142 -1.03 10.29 -16.91
CA LEU A 142 -0.53 8.91 -16.91
C LEU A 142 -0.71 8.29 -15.51
N LEU A 143 -1.93 7.84 -15.20
CA LEU A 143 -2.36 7.42 -13.86
C LEU A 143 -2.57 5.91 -13.73
N CYS A 144 -2.05 5.10 -14.65
CA CYS A 144 -2.29 3.67 -14.61
C CYS A 144 -1.56 2.99 -13.44
N ARG A 145 -2.13 1.90 -12.92
CA ARG A 145 -1.56 1.09 -11.84
C ARG A 145 -0.10 0.71 -12.09
N HIS A 146 0.25 0.37 -13.32
CA HIS A 146 1.61 -0.03 -13.67
C HIS A 146 2.62 1.11 -13.44
N MET A 147 2.27 2.35 -13.80
CA MET A 147 3.12 3.52 -13.54
C MET A 147 3.37 3.67 -12.04
N HIS A 148 2.32 3.60 -11.24
CA HIS A 148 2.45 3.72 -9.79
C HIS A 148 3.36 2.63 -9.21
N ILE A 149 3.18 1.36 -9.60
CA ILE A 149 4.00 0.23 -9.13
C ILE A 149 5.46 0.40 -9.53
N LEU A 150 5.75 0.71 -10.81
CA LEU A 150 7.12 0.90 -11.29
C LEU A 150 7.82 2.04 -10.55
N LYS A 151 7.13 3.15 -10.32
CA LYS A 151 7.69 4.29 -9.60
C LYS A 151 7.89 4.03 -8.11
N GLN A 152 7.03 3.26 -7.48
CA GLN A 152 7.24 2.79 -6.11
C GLN A 152 8.50 1.93 -6.02
N GLN A 153 8.68 0.98 -6.94
CA GLN A 153 9.88 0.13 -7.00
C GLN A 153 11.16 0.96 -7.20
N GLU A 154 11.12 1.93 -8.10
CA GLU A 154 12.24 2.85 -8.33
C GLU A 154 12.61 3.62 -7.06
N ILE A 155 11.61 4.16 -6.34
CA ILE A 155 11.85 4.88 -5.08
C ILE A 155 12.51 3.98 -4.04
N ILE A 156 12.05 2.73 -3.90
CA ILE A 156 12.69 1.78 -2.97
C ILE A 156 14.15 1.55 -3.32
N LEU A 157 14.45 1.33 -4.61
CA LEU A 157 15.84 1.16 -5.05
C LEU A 157 16.68 2.40 -4.77
N ILE A 158 16.12 3.61 -4.95
CA ILE A 158 16.79 4.86 -4.63
C ILE A 158 17.05 4.98 -3.12
N LEU A 159 16.06 4.67 -2.29
CA LEU A 159 16.23 4.68 -0.83
C LEU A 159 17.35 3.72 -0.42
N ARG A 160 17.36 2.51 -0.96
CA ARG A 160 18.41 1.52 -0.69
C ARG A 160 19.81 1.93 -1.17
N GLY A 161 19.89 2.63 -2.29
CA GLY A 161 21.15 2.99 -2.92
C GLY A 161 21.77 4.28 -2.37
N PHE A 162 20.94 5.19 -1.87
CA PHE A 162 21.39 6.56 -1.55
C PHE A 162 21.16 7.01 -0.09
N TYR A 163 20.60 6.14 0.77
CA TYR A 163 20.43 6.42 2.19
C TYR A 163 21.12 5.33 3.01
N ALA A 164 21.72 5.73 4.14
CA ALA A 164 22.34 4.78 5.04
C ALA A 164 21.27 3.96 5.78
N LYS A 165 21.59 2.69 6.12
CA LYS A 165 20.65 1.80 6.80
C LYS A 165 20.15 2.38 8.13
N ASN A 166 21.00 3.01 8.90
CA ASN A 166 20.65 3.63 10.17
C ASN A 166 19.75 4.87 10.02
N GLU A 167 19.87 5.65 8.92
CA GLU A 167 18.94 6.73 8.59
C GLU A 167 17.54 6.15 8.28
N LEU A 168 17.50 5.10 7.46
CA LEU A 168 16.24 4.42 7.12
C LEU A 168 15.66 3.70 8.34
N ALA A 169 16.48 3.11 9.21
CA ALA A 169 16.03 2.54 10.47
C ALA A 169 15.34 3.59 11.34
N GLY A 170 15.93 4.78 11.48
CA GLY A 170 15.32 5.90 12.20
C GLY A 170 14.03 6.40 11.57
N PHE A 171 14.02 6.53 10.24
CA PHE A 171 12.84 6.95 9.48
C PHE A 171 11.67 5.98 9.61
N PHE A 172 11.94 4.69 9.47
CA PHE A 172 10.92 3.65 9.60
C PHE A 172 10.64 3.23 11.05
N ALA A 173 11.48 3.60 12.02
CA ALA A 173 11.23 3.33 13.44
C ALA A 173 10.05 4.12 14.00
N GLY A 174 9.82 5.35 13.51
CA GLY A 174 8.58 6.09 13.76
C GLY A 174 7.33 5.35 13.20
N ALA A 175 7.55 4.48 12.23
CA ALA A 175 6.59 3.54 11.68
C ALA A 175 6.53 2.21 12.47
N SER A 176 7.35 2.00 13.46
CA SER A 176 7.44 0.73 14.22
C SER A 176 6.32 0.49 15.22
N GLY A 177 5.36 1.42 15.33
CA GLY A 177 3.99 1.11 15.75
C GLY A 177 3.18 0.44 14.64
N MET A 178 3.73 0.30 13.46
CA MET A 178 3.12 -0.07 12.19
C MET A 178 3.33 -1.57 11.95
N GLY A 179 2.29 -2.29 12.14
CA GLY A 179 2.27 -3.73 11.97
C GLY A 179 3.09 -4.41 13.06
N SER A 180 2.43 -4.95 14.05
CA SER A 180 3.12 -5.85 14.96
C SER A 180 3.79 -6.92 14.08
N LYS A 181 4.92 -7.49 14.54
CA LYS A 181 5.52 -8.68 13.89
C LYS A 181 4.47 -9.73 13.54
N PHE A 182 3.33 -9.68 14.19
CA PHE A 182 2.17 -10.51 13.96
C PHE A 182 1.41 -10.13 12.69
N GLU A 183 1.07 -8.87 12.47
CA GLU A 183 0.37 -8.43 11.23
C GLU A 183 1.24 -8.70 10.00
N ASP A 184 2.53 -8.42 10.09
CA ASP A 184 3.48 -8.70 9.01
C ASP A 184 3.59 -10.20 8.72
N LEU A 185 3.62 -11.01 9.77
CA LEU A 185 3.63 -12.46 9.63
C LEU A 185 2.36 -12.95 8.92
N ILE A 186 1.19 -12.41 9.26
CA ILE A 186 -0.08 -12.73 8.64
C ILE A 186 -0.07 -12.33 7.16
N LEU A 187 0.20 -11.06 6.86
CA LEU A 187 0.13 -10.52 5.51
C LEU A 187 1.14 -11.15 4.54
N ASN A 188 2.31 -11.55 5.04
CA ASN A 188 3.33 -12.20 4.22
C ASN A 188 3.09 -13.70 3.98
N ASN A 189 2.19 -14.32 4.72
CA ASN A 189 2.02 -15.78 4.68
C ASN A 189 0.60 -16.26 4.41
N TYR A 190 -0.41 -15.38 4.32
CA TYR A 190 -1.82 -15.80 4.15
C TYR A 190 -2.06 -16.62 2.87
N ARG A 191 -1.27 -16.38 1.81
CA ARG A 191 -1.36 -17.17 0.57
C ARG A 191 -0.78 -18.58 0.69
N LYS A 192 0.03 -18.83 1.72
CA LYS A 192 0.70 -20.12 1.93
C LYS A 192 -0.07 -21.06 2.88
N VAL A 193 -0.99 -20.50 3.64
CA VAL A 193 -1.79 -21.23 4.63
C VAL A 193 -3.23 -21.36 4.15
N LYS A 194 -3.83 -22.53 4.44
CA LYS A 194 -5.21 -22.81 4.03
C LYS A 194 -6.20 -22.79 5.19
N THR A 195 -5.71 -22.89 6.42
CA THR A 195 -6.54 -23.00 7.62
C THR A 195 -6.06 -22.08 8.73
N VAL A 196 -6.98 -21.68 9.61
CA VAL A 196 -6.67 -20.91 10.82
C VAL A 196 -5.67 -21.65 11.70
N LYS A 197 -5.76 -23.00 11.74
CA LYS A 197 -4.83 -23.86 12.50
C LYS A 197 -3.40 -23.78 11.97
N GLU A 198 -3.23 -23.83 10.64
CA GLU A 198 -1.91 -23.65 10.02
C GLU A 198 -1.36 -22.25 10.32
N PHE A 199 -2.22 -21.22 10.30
CA PHE A 199 -1.82 -19.86 10.67
C PHE A 199 -1.36 -19.76 12.13
N ALA A 200 -2.12 -20.34 13.07
CA ALA A 200 -1.74 -20.36 14.47
C ALA A 200 -0.40 -21.10 14.68
N SER A 201 -0.19 -22.21 13.98
CA SER A 201 1.05 -22.96 14.01
C SER A 201 2.23 -22.16 13.48
N LEU A 202 2.05 -21.44 12.38
CA LEU A 202 3.07 -20.55 11.79
C LEU A 202 3.46 -19.41 12.76
N CYS A 203 2.51 -18.95 13.57
CA CYS A 203 2.74 -17.94 14.61
C CYS A 203 3.28 -18.55 15.93
N CYS A 204 3.47 -19.86 16.02
CA CYS A 204 3.87 -20.56 17.24
C CYS A 204 2.96 -20.29 18.44
N VAL A 205 1.64 -20.21 18.22
CA VAL A 205 0.63 -19.97 19.26
C VAL A 205 -0.54 -20.94 19.11
N SER A 206 -1.32 -21.13 20.20
CA SER A 206 -2.58 -21.88 20.13
C SER A 206 -3.62 -21.16 19.28
N GLU A 207 -4.55 -21.88 18.64
CA GLU A 207 -5.63 -21.29 17.85
C GLU A 207 -6.46 -20.26 18.65
N ARG A 208 -6.70 -20.52 19.93
CA ARG A 208 -7.42 -19.58 20.81
C ARG A 208 -6.65 -18.27 21.00
N SER A 209 -5.34 -18.37 21.24
CA SER A 209 -4.46 -17.21 21.37
C SER A 209 -4.34 -16.44 20.07
N PHE A 210 -4.25 -17.17 18.95
CA PHE A 210 -4.22 -16.62 17.60
C PHE A 210 -5.49 -15.84 17.29
N ASN A 211 -6.68 -16.44 17.48
CA ASN A 211 -7.96 -15.79 17.23
C ASN A 211 -8.11 -14.47 18.01
N ARG A 212 -7.77 -14.48 19.31
CA ARG A 212 -7.82 -13.28 20.16
C ARG A 212 -6.88 -12.19 19.66
N LYS A 213 -5.64 -12.56 19.31
CA LYS A 213 -4.64 -11.65 18.81
C LYS A 213 -5.04 -11.11 17.42
N PHE A 214 -5.52 -11.98 16.55
CA PHE A 214 -5.99 -11.61 15.22
C PHE A 214 -7.16 -10.62 15.28
N GLN A 215 -8.17 -10.89 16.12
CA GLN A 215 -9.30 -9.99 16.35
C GLN A 215 -8.85 -8.60 16.83
N HIS A 216 -7.81 -8.55 17.66
CA HIS A 216 -7.26 -7.29 18.15
C HIS A 216 -6.62 -6.45 17.05
N TYR A 217 -5.90 -7.09 16.11
CA TYR A 217 -5.16 -6.39 15.06
C TYR A 217 -5.98 -6.13 13.78
N PHE A 218 -6.91 -7.03 13.45
CA PHE A 218 -7.67 -6.98 12.19
C PHE A 218 -9.15 -6.66 12.37
N ASN A 219 -9.63 -6.47 13.60
CA ASN A 219 -11.01 -6.20 13.97
C ASN A 219 -12.05 -7.21 13.43
N GLN A 220 -11.60 -8.39 13.01
CA GLN A 220 -12.44 -9.47 12.50
C GLN A 220 -11.82 -10.84 12.78
N SER A 221 -12.60 -11.92 12.57
CA SER A 221 -12.08 -13.26 12.78
C SER A 221 -11.09 -13.67 11.70
N PRO A 222 -10.06 -14.49 12.02
CA PRO A 222 -9.12 -14.99 11.01
C PRO A 222 -9.81 -15.70 9.85
N TYR A 223 -10.86 -16.46 10.13
CA TYR A 223 -11.60 -17.20 9.11
C TYR A 223 -12.30 -16.26 8.12
N GLN A 224 -13.01 -15.25 8.63
CA GLN A 224 -13.68 -14.24 7.77
C GLN A 224 -12.66 -13.51 6.91
N TRP A 225 -11.60 -13.05 7.51
CA TRP A 225 -10.52 -12.35 6.80
C TRP A 225 -9.90 -13.20 5.69
N MET A 226 -9.59 -14.48 5.97
CA MET A 226 -9.06 -15.41 4.97
C MET A 226 -10.06 -15.65 3.82
N GLN A 227 -11.37 -15.72 4.11
CA GLN A 227 -12.39 -15.86 3.08
C GLN A 227 -12.48 -14.63 2.19
N GLU A 228 -12.40 -13.44 2.77
CA GLU A 228 -12.38 -12.17 2.01
C GLU A 228 -11.16 -12.09 1.09
N ARG A 229 -9.96 -12.35 1.63
CA ARG A 229 -8.73 -12.39 0.81
C ARG A 229 -8.79 -13.44 -0.30
N LYS A 230 -9.37 -14.62 -0.01
CA LYS A 230 -9.59 -15.64 -1.04
C LYS A 230 -10.56 -15.16 -2.11
N ALA A 231 -11.64 -14.48 -1.73
CA ALA A 231 -12.62 -13.93 -2.66
C ALA A 231 -11.99 -12.89 -3.59
N GLU A 232 -11.20 -11.97 -3.05
CA GLU A 232 -10.47 -10.96 -3.84
C GLU A 232 -9.53 -11.59 -4.87
N LEU A 233 -8.74 -12.58 -4.47
CA LEU A 233 -7.83 -13.29 -5.38
C LEU A 233 -8.59 -14.04 -6.49
N ILE A 234 -9.73 -14.66 -6.15
CA ILE A 234 -10.58 -15.32 -7.14
C ILE A 234 -11.14 -14.30 -8.10
N HIS A 235 -11.63 -13.17 -7.60
CA HIS A 235 -12.17 -12.09 -8.43
C HIS A 235 -11.09 -11.53 -9.39
N GLU A 236 -9.91 -11.23 -8.88
CA GLU A 236 -8.76 -10.77 -9.70
C GLU A 236 -8.46 -11.75 -10.85
N LYS A 237 -8.43 -13.05 -10.54
CA LYS A 237 -8.17 -14.07 -11.57
C LYS A 237 -9.32 -14.26 -12.55
N ILE A 238 -10.56 -14.12 -12.11
CA ILE A 238 -11.73 -14.18 -13.00
C ILE A 238 -11.69 -13.04 -14.00
N CYS A 239 -11.34 -11.83 -13.58
CA CYS A 239 -11.23 -10.65 -14.44
C CYS A 239 -10.09 -10.76 -15.48
N ASN A 240 -9.12 -11.64 -15.30
CA ASN A 240 -8.08 -11.87 -16.29
C ASN A 240 -8.61 -12.80 -17.41
N PRO A 241 -8.71 -12.33 -18.69
CA PRO A 241 -9.24 -13.12 -19.80
C PRO A 241 -8.36 -14.32 -20.17
N ASP A 242 -7.05 -14.24 -19.88
CA ASP A 242 -6.09 -15.27 -20.27
C ASP A 242 -6.16 -16.52 -19.36
N ILE A 243 -6.86 -16.43 -18.22
CA ILE A 243 -6.96 -17.54 -17.26
C ILE A 243 -8.28 -18.28 -17.43
N ALA A 244 -8.21 -19.57 -17.73
CA ALA A 244 -9.43 -20.39 -17.86
C ALA A 244 -10.09 -20.64 -16.50
N PHE A 245 -11.42 -20.61 -16.44
CA PHE A 245 -12.19 -20.86 -15.19
C PHE A 245 -11.87 -22.23 -14.57
N ARG A 246 -11.52 -23.21 -15.37
CA ARG A 246 -11.08 -24.54 -14.90
C ARG A 246 -9.76 -24.46 -14.12
N GLU A 247 -8.86 -23.60 -14.54
CA GLU A 247 -7.57 -23.38 -13.85
C GLU A 247 -7.79 -22.68 -12.52
N ILE A 248 -8.64 -21.66 -12.48
CA ILE A 248 -9.05 -20.98 -11.25
C ILE A 248 -9.68 -21.98 -10.28
N ALA A 249 -10.63 -22.80 -10.78
CA ALA A 249 -11.27 -23.81 -9.95
C ALA A 249 -10.24 -24.76 -9.31
N ARG A 250 -9.29 -25.26 -10.10
CA ARG A 250 -8.22 -26.14 -9.62
C ARG A 250 -7.30 -25.47 -8.60
N GLU A 251 -6.87 -24.23 -8.87
CA GLU A 251 -5.96 -23.50 -8.00
C GLU A 251 -6.55 -23.21 -6.61
N PHE A 252 -7.84 -22.83 -6.57
CA PHE A 252 -8.54 -22.50 -5.33
C PHE A 252 -9.23 -23.70 -4.67
N GLY A 253 -9.03 -24.92 -5.21
CA GLY A 253 -9.52 -26.15 -4.60
C GLY A 253 -11.02 -26.40 -4.79
N PHE A 254 -11.65 -25.83 -5.83
CA PHE A 254 -13.00 -26.20 -6.21
C PHE A 254 -13.02 -27.51 -6.98
N SER A 255 -14.01 -28.35 -6.72
CA SER A 255 -14.16 -29.65 -7.36
C SER A 255 -14.45 -29.56 -8.87
N SER A 256 -15.00 -28.44 -9.33
CA SER A 256 -15.33 -28.20 -10.74
C SER A 256 -15.55 -26.71 -11.02
N SER A 257 -15.59 -26.33 -12.31
CA SER A 257 -15.98 -24.97 -12.73
C SER A 257 -17.41 -24.63 -12.33
N ALA A 258 -18.31 -25.62 -12.26
CA ALA A 258 -19.67 -25.43 -11.76
C ALA A 258 -19.67 -25.04 -10.26
N HIS A 259 -18.80 -25.66 -9.46
CA HIS A 259 -18.62 -25.28 -8.05
C HIS A 259 -18.08 -23.86 -7.89
N LEU A 260 -17.11 -23.44 -8.73
CA LEU A 260 -16.65 -22.05 -8.80
C LEU A 260 -17.81 -21.11 -9.15
N THR A 261 -18.68 -21.47 -10.10
CA THR A 261 -19.87 -20.68 -10.48
C THR A 261 -20.83 -20.51 -9.31
N CYS A 262 -21.10 -21.58 -8.55
CA CYS A 262 -21.93 -21.50 -7.35
C CYS A 262 -21.31 -20.59 -6.28
N TYR A 263 -20.00 -20.69 -6.09
CA TYR A 263 -19.25 -19.79 -5.19
C TYR A 263 -19.38 -18.33 -5.61
N CYS A 264 -19.17 -18.01 -6.89
CA CYS A 264 -19.26 -16.63 -7.39
C CYS A 264 -20.66 -16.05 -7.22
N LYS A 265 -21.71 -16.82 -7.52
CA LYS A 265 -23.10 -16.39 -7.29
C LYS A 265 -23.36 -16.07 -5.81
N LYS A 266 -22.81 -16.88 -4.90
CA LYS A 266 -22.98 -16.68 -3.45
C LYS A 266 -22.17 -15.47 -2.95
N GLN A 267 -20.94 -15.32 -3.41
CA GLN A 267 -19.98 -14.33 -2.89
C GLN A 267 -20.10 -12.97 -3.57
N PHE A 268 -20.35 -12.96 -4.90
CA PHE A 268 -20.35 -11.74 -5.73
C PHE A 268 -21.73 -11.45 -6.34
N GLY A 269 -22.72 -12.30 -6.12
CA GLY A 269 -24.07 -12.11 -6.64
C GLY A 269 -24.26 -12.50 -8.13
N THR A 270 -23.17 -12.85 -8.84
CA THR A 270 -23.20 -13.08 -10.28
C THR A 270 -22.28 -14.24 -10.73
N THR A 271 -22.27 -14.56 -12.02
CA THR A 271 -21.45 -15.66 -12.56
C THR A 271 -20.03 -15.21 -12.89
N PRO A 272 -19.04 -16.13 -12.95
CA PRO A 272 -17.68 -15.78 -13.37
C PRO A 272 -17.63 -15.15 -14.77
N THR A 273 -18.48 -15.59 -15.69
CA THR A 273 -18.55 -15.03 -17.04
C THR A 273 -18.98 -13.57 -17.01
N HIS A 274 -20.03 -13.26 -16.27
CA HIS A 274 -20.54 -11.90 -16.14
C HIS A 274 -19.55 -10.98 -15.43
N LEU A 275 -18.88 -11.44 -14.36
CA LEU A 275 -17.80 -10.69 -13.69
C LEU A 275 -16.68 -10.34 -14.67
N ARG A 276 -16.30 -11.27 -15.54
CA ARG A 276 -15.28 -11.04 -16.57
C ARG A 276 -15.75 -10.04 -17.62
N GLU A 277 -16.98 -10.13 -18.07
CA GLU A 277 -17.57 -9.19 -19.04
C GLU A 277 -17.65 -7.77 -18.46
N GLU A 278 -18.13 -7.61 -17.24
CA GLU A 278 -18.21 -6.31 -16.55
C GLU A 278 -16.82 -5.66 -16.35
N SER A 279 -15.79 -6.46 -16.16
CA SER A 279 -14.41 -5.95 -15.99
C SER A 279 -13.78 -5.46 -17.29
N HIS A 280 -14.39 -5.71 -18.44
CA HIS A 280 -13.91 -5.32 -19.78
C HIS A 280 -14.74 -4.18 -20.42
N ILE A 281 -15.75 -3.64 -19.71
CA ILE A 281 -16.53 -2.46 -20.10
C ILE A 281 -15.90 -1.22 -19.45
#